data_19480708210d3298a8187db38491eaf8
#
_entry.id   19480708210d3298a8187db38491eaf8
#
_cell.length_a   1.000
_cell.length_b   1.000
_cell.length_c   1.000
_cell.angle_alpha   90.00
_cell.angle_beta   90.00
_cell.angle_gamma   90.00
#
_symmetry.space_group_name_H-M   'P 1'
#
loop_
_entity.id
_entity.type
_entity.pdbx_description
1 polymer ?
#
loop_
_entity_poly.entity_id
_entity_poly.type
_entity_poly.pdbx_seq_one_letter_code
_entity_poly.pdbx_strand_id
1 'polypeptide(L)'
;MPPTLPPGPPDSDAAAASSAATPAALAVRARSRRTLILLALITIAPVVASYTAYYLFPRTAQTNYGTLLPVGPAQEFSATTTAGATTAAFGTADLKGRWTLLIVAPAGCDEICRRTLHATRQAVTMQGREQDRVARVWLATGAEAVPAGLAAEHAGLVVATAPAGVLDRWPRGGTGVYLVDPLGNWVLHYGVDPDIKGLAKDLTRVLKASRIG
;
A
#
# COMPACT_ATOMS: atom_id res chain seq x y z
N MET A 1 23.63 105.06 31.32
CA MET A 1 24.28 104.22 30.30
C MET A 1 23.73 102.80 30.39
N PRO A 2 22.88 102.34 29.53
CA PRO A 2 22.47 101.00 29.51
C PRO A 2 23.44 100.18 28.63
N PRO A 3 23.71 98.89 28.95
CA PRO A 3 24.59 98.03 28.20
C PRO A 3 23.91 97.53 26.90
N THR A 4 24.65 97.52 25.80
CA THR A 4 24.31 97.02 24.51
C THR A 4 24.28 95.52 24.49
N LEU A 5 23.16 94.91 23.96
CA LEU A 5 23.03 93.51 23.70
C LEU A 5 23.93 93.05 22.51
N PRO A 6 24.56 91.91 22.56
CA PRO A 6 25.27 91.35 21.41
C PRO A 6 24.31 90.82 20.35
N PRO A 7 24.70 90.79 19.04
CA PRO A 7 23.87 90.29 17.96
C PRO A 7 23.70 88.79 18.04
N GLY A 8 22.48 88.33 17.72
CA GLY A 8 22.09 86.93 17.66
C GLY A 8 22.80 86.14 16.51
N PRO A 9 22.90 84.82 16.61
CA PRO A 9 23.55 84.03 15.63
C PRO A 9 22.71 83.97 14.32
N PRO A 10 23.36 83.83 13.14
CA PRO A 10 22.69 83.77 11.86
C PRO A 10 21.83 82.52 11.74
N ASP A 11 20.64 82.65 11.16
CA ASP A 11 19.72 81.58 10.76
C ASP A 11 20.46 80.62 9.89
N SER A 12 20.64 79.40 10.42
CA SER A 12 21.10 78.28 9.65
C SER A 12 19.93 77.72 8.80
N ASP A 13 19.85 78.21 7.57
CA ASP A 13 19.04 77.60 6.55
C ASP A 13 19.42 76.13 6.44
N ALA A 14 18.54 75.30 6.93
CA ALA A 14 18.60 73.85 6.77
C ALA A 14 18.43 73.53 5.28
N ALA A 15 19.56 73.46 4.59
CA ALA A 15 19.61 72.88 3.26
C ALA A 15 19.07 71.39 3.32
N ALA A 16 17.86 71.23 2.89
CA ALA A 16 17.27 69.87 2.61
C ALA A 16 18.16 69.21 1.56
N ALA A 17 19.16 68.50 2.02
CA ALA A 17 19.93 67.58 1.18
C ALA A 17 19.01 66.52 0.65
N SER A 18 18.46 66.76 -0.53
CA SER A 18 17.84 65.70 -1.37
C SER A 18 18.89 64.63 -1.60
N SER A 19 18.80 63.54 -0.83
CA SER A 19 19.64 62.36 -0.97
C SER A 19 19.22 61.62 -2.24
N ALA A 20 19.62 62.17 -3.38
CA ALA A 20 19.56 61.41 -4.64
C ALA A 20 20.52 60.22 -4.52
N ALA A 21 19.96 59.01 -4.40
CA ALA A 21 20.74 57.79 -4.31
C ALA A 21 21.67 57.68 -5.53
N THR A 22 22.96 57.67 -5.26
CA THR A 22 24.03 57.58 -6.28
C THR A 22 23.80 56.29 -7.15
N PRO A 23 23.99 56.35 -8.47
CA PRO A 23 23.76 55.20 -9.37
C PRO A 23 24.52 53.94 -8.92
N ALA A 24 25.67 54.09 -8.26
CA ALA A 24 26.41 52.98 -7.67
C ALA A 24 25.65 52.33 -6.48
N ALA A 25 24.95 53.10 -5.64
CA ALA A 25 24.16 52.57 -4.53
C ALA A 25 22.90 51.81 -5.04
N LEU A 26 22.31 52.26 -6.13
CA LEU A 26 21.19 51.57 -6.79
C LEU A 26 21.65 50.24 -7.42
N ALA A 27 22.83 50.18 -8.05
CA ALA A 27 23.41 48.98 -8.64
C ALA A 27 23.74 47.93 -7.57
N VAL A 28 24.30 48.34 -6.40
CA VAL A 28 24.60 47.46 -5.26
C VAL A 28 23.30 46.90 -4.67
N ARG A 29 22.28 47.72 -4.49
CA ARG A 29 20.94 47.29 -4.02
C ARG A 29 20.28 46.31 -4.98
N ALA A 30 20.38 46.52 -6.31
CA ALA A 30 19.85 45.64 -7.32
C ALA A 30 20.56 44.27 -7.32
N ARG A 31 21.90 44.26 -7.15
CA ARG A 31 22.70 43.04 -7.05
C ARG A 31 22.38 42.24 -5.79
N SER A 32 22.29 42.91 -4.63
CA SER A 32 21.89 42.29 -3.37
C SER A 32 20.48 41.70 -3.43
N ARG A 33 19.53 42.40 -4.05
CA ARG A 33 18.16 41.92 -4.23
C ARG A 33 18.07 40.69 -5.10
N ARG A 34 18.87 40.64 -6.20
CA ARG A 34 18.97 39.45 -7.06
C ARG A 34 19.53 38.25 -6.30
N THR A 35 20.57 38.47 -5.48
CA THR A 35 21.15 37.38 -4.68
C THR A 35 20.15 36.84 -3.65
N LEU A 36 19.40 37.72 -2.98
CA LEU A 36 18.36 37.31 -2.02
C LEU A 36 17.23 36.53 -2.70
N ILE A 37 16.81 36.95 -3.90
CA ILE A 37 15.79 36.25 -4.67
C ILE A 37 16.31 34.86 -5.09
N LEU A 38 17.56 34.75 -5.55
CA LEU A 38 18.17 33.47 -5.90
C LEU A 38 18.26 32.53 -4.71
N LEU A 39 18.67 33.02 -3.54
CA LEU A 39 18.70 32.24 -2.30
C LEU A 39 17.28 31.76 -1.91
N ALA A 40 16.30 32.66 -1.97
CA ALA A 40 14.92 32.31 -1.69
C ALA A 40 14.38 31.27 -2.68
N LEU A 41 14.68 31.40 -3.97
CA LEU A 41 14.30 30.41 -4.98
C LEU A 41 14.92 29.04 -4.72
N ILE A 42 16.22 28.99 -4.39
CA ILE A 42 16.93 27.74 -4.11
C ILE A 42 16.35 27.04 -2.86
N THR A 43 15.95 27.80 -1.85
CA THR A 43 15.36 27.24 -0.61
C THR A 43 13.90 26.83 -0.79
N ILE A 44 13.12 27.57 -1.58
CA ILE A 44 11.69 27.30 -1.80
C ILE A 44 11.47 26.24 -2.89
N ALA A 45 12.32 26.20 -3.91
CA ALA A 45 12.18 25.28 -5.06
C ALA A 45 12.00 23.80 -4.66
N PRO A 46 12.79 23.20 -3.75
CA PRO A 46 12.60 21.80 -3.37
C PRO A 46 11.27 21.56 -2.66
N VAL A 47 10.79 22.53 -1.88
CA VAL A 47 9.51 22.42 -1.20
C VAL A 47 8.37 22.46 -2.22
N VAL A 48 8.38 23.45 -3.12
CA VAL A 48 7.39 23.55 -4.20
C VAL A 48 7.44 22.31 -5.10
N ALA A 49 8.63 21.84 -5.48
CA ALA A 49 8.81 20.64 -6.28
C ALA A 49 8.23 19.41 -5.59
N SER A 50 8.43 19.25 -4.29
CA SER A 50 7.89 18.15 -3.49
C SER A 50 6.37 18.17 -3.45
N TYR A 51 5.77 19.33 -3.17
CA TYR A 51 4.31 19.49 -3.19
C TYR A 51 3.74 19.25 -4.60
N THR A 52 4.37 19.81 -5.61
CA THR A 52 3.97 19.62 -7.01
C THR A 52 4.02 18.16 -7.40
N ALA A 53 5.11 17.47 -7.06
CA ALA A 53 5.25 16.04 -7.31
C ALA A 53 4.19 15.21 -6.56
N TYR A 54 3.87 15.57 -5.34
CA TYR A 54 2.85 14.86 -4.55
C TYR A 54 1.44 14.99 -5.12
N TYR A 55 1.05 16.19 -5.57
CA TYR A 55 -0.30 16.45 -6.05
C TYR A 55 -0.50 16.18 -7.55
N LEU A 56 0.51 16.43 -8.39
CA LEU A 56 0.42 16.24 -9.85
C LEU A 56 0.79 14.83 -10.31
N PHE A 57 1.61 14.11 -9.52
CA PHE A 57 1.93 12.71 -9.80
C PHE A 57 1.27 11.81 -8.75
N PRO A 58 -0.05 11.55 -8.85
CA PRO A 58 -0.66 10.56 -7.97
C PRO A 58 0.07 9.25 -8.15
N ARG A 59 0.48 8.64 -7.05
CA ARG A 59 1.15 7.34 -7.03
C ARG A 59 0.17 6.24 -7.46
N THR A 60 -0.17 6.22 -8.73
CA THR A 60 -0.98 5.17 -9.37
C THR A 60 -0.17 3.93 -9.71
N ALA A 61 1.14 3.94 -9.45
CA ALA A 61 1.95 2.73 -9.56
C ALA A 61 1.50 1.75 -8.47
N GLN A 62 0.51 0.91 -8.80
CA GLN A 62 0.19 -0.26 -8.00
C GLN A 62 1.47 -1.10 -7.95
N THR A 63 2.12 -1.09 -6.79
CA THR A 63 3.36 -1.82 -6.58
C THR A 63 3.08 -3.31 -6.46
N ASN A 64 1.82 -3.68 -6.23
CA ASN A 64 1.35 -5.05 -6.06
C ASN A 64 0.69 -5.55 -7.34
N TYR A 65 0.89 -6.82 -7.65
CA TYR A 65 0.17 -7.51 -8.71
C TYR A 65 -1.30 -7.70 -8.33
N GLY A 66 -1.56 -8.08 -7.07
CA GLY A 66 -2.90 -8.19 -6.51
C GLY A 66 -3.53 -6.82 -6.25
N THR A 67 -4.85 -6.77 -6.27
CA THR A 67 -5.63 -5.59 -5.89
C THR A 67 -5.70 -5.49 -4.37
N LEU A 68 -5.33 -4.34 -3.81
CA LEU A 68 -5.50 -4.07 -2.38
C LEU A 68 -6.97 -4.09 -2.00
N LEU A 69 -7.28 -4.79 -0.93
CA LEU A 69 -8.60 -4.80 -0.32
C LEU A 69 -8.72 -3.70 0.77
N PRO A 70 -9.93 -3.27 1.11
CA PRO A 70 -10.15 -2.42 2.27
C PRO A 70 -9.58 -3.05 3.52
N VAL A 71 -8.83 -2.29 4.30
CA VAL A 71 -8.24 -2.77 5.56
C VAL A 71 -9.35 -3.13 6.54
N GLY A 72 -9.37 -4.38 6.96
CA GLY A 72 -10.34 -4.88 7.91
C GLY A 72 -10.26 -6.39 8.11
N PRO A 73 -10.88 -6.89 9.17
CA PRO A 73 -10.92 -8.33 9.43
C PRO A 73 -11.62 -9.07 8.29
N ALA A 74 -11.14 -10.27 8.01
CA ALA A 74 -11.83 -11.18 7.12
C ALA A 74 -13.26 -11.42 7.65
N GLN A 75 -14.23 -11.33 6.76
CA GLN A 75 -15.62 -11.55 7.13
C GLN A 75 -15.80 -12.97 7.69
N GLU A 76 -16.60 -13.08 8.74
CA GLU A 76 -16.88 -14.36 9.36
C GLU A 76 -17.55 -15.31 8.36
N PHE A 77 -17.04 -16.51 8.29
CA PHE A 77 -17.63 -17.60 7.53
C PHE A 77 -17.53 -18.90 8.32
N SER A 78 -18.38 -19.84 7.97
CA SER A 78 -18.36 -21.20 8.50
C SER A 78 -18.29 -22.17 7.35
N ALA A 79 -17.35 -23.09 7.43
CA ALA A 79 -17.11 -24.13 6.47
C ALA A 79 -16.76 -25.44 7.20
N THR A 80 -16.66 -26.53 6.49
CA THR A 80 -16.24 -27.82 7.03
C THR A 80 -15.03 -28.34 6.27
N THR A 81 -14.01 -28.77 7.00
CA THR A 81 -12.89 -29.52 6.41
C THR A 81 -13.12 -31.00 6.57
N THR A 82 -12.70 -31.77 5.57
CA THR A 82 -12.69 -33.23 5.65
C THR A 82 -11.27 -33.72 5.40
N ALA A 83 -10.65 -34.31 6.42
CA ALA A 83 -9.34 -34.92 6.35
C ALA A 83 -9.51 -36.42 6.60
N GLY A 84 -9.51 -37.21 5.53
CA GLY A 84 -9.84 -38.63 5.62
C GLY A 84 -11.29 -38.83 6.08
N ALA A 85 -11.48 -39.53 7.20
CA ALA A 85 -12.82 -39.80 7.78
C ALA A 85 -13.23 -38.71 8.80
N THR A 86 -12.38 -37.74 9.12
CA THR A 86 -12.66 -36.72 10.13
C THR A 86 -13.16 -35.44 9.50
N THR A 87 -14.31 -34.98 9.95
CA THR A 87 -14.90 -33.69 9.58
C THR A 87 -14.74 -32.75 10.76
N ALA A 88 -14.20 -31.54 10.50
CA ALA A 88 -14.02 -30.51 11.50
C ALA A 88 -14.59 -29.16 11.01
N ALA A 89 -15.05 -28.35 11.95
CA ALA A 89 -15.43 -26.96 11.63
C ALA A 89 -14.20 -26.17 11.20
N PHE A 90 -14.36 -25.29 10.22
CA PHE A 90 -13.34 -24.38 9.72
C PHE A 90 -13.95 -22.99 9.57
N GLY A 91 -13.24 -21.97 9.96
CA GLY A 91 -13.75 -20.60 9.87
C GLY A 91 -12.66 -19.56 9.89
N THR A 92 -13.06 -18.32 10.03
CA THR A 92 -12.15 -17.14 10.02
C THR A 92 -11.07 -17.22 11.11
N ALA A 93 -11.35 -17.87 12.24
CA ALA A 93 -10.39 -18.05 13.32
C ALA A 93 -9.18 -18.92 12.89
N ASP A 94 -9.41 -19.90 12.02
CA ASP A 94 -8.39 -20.83 11.54
C ASP A 94 -7.43 -20.21 10.51
N LEU A 95 -7.76 -19.02 10.00
CA LEU A 95 -6.89 -18.26 9.12
C LEU A 95 -5.78 -17.51 9.86
N LYS A 96 -5.85 -17.45 11.20
CA LYS A 96 -4.87 -16.70 12.01
C LYS A 96 -3.57 -17.47 12.23
N GLY A 97 -2.50 -16.74 12.54
CA GLY A 97 -1.20 -17.27 12.90
C GLY A 97 -0.23 -17.43 11.72
N ARG A 98 -0.70 -17.53 10.49
CA ARG A 98 0.13 -17.61 9.28
C ARG A 98 -0.47 -16.76 8.16
N TRP A 99 0.35 -16.36 7.21
CA TRP A 99 -0.14 -15.83 5.94
C TRP A 99 -0.95 -16.90 5.24
N THR A 100 -2.16 -16.58 4.79
CA THR A 100 -3.03 -17.57 4.15
C THR A 100 -3.42 -17.13 2.75
N LEU A 101 -3.12 -17.96 1.75
CA LEU A 101 -3.73 -17.90 0.43
C LEU A 101 -5.05 -18.67 0.47
N LEU A 102 -6.15 -17.94 0.52
CA LEU A 102 -7.49 -18.49 0.53
C LEU A 102 -8.04 -18.51 -0.90
N ILE A 103 -8.10 -19.67 -1.49
CA ILE A 103 -8.57 -19.91 -2.86
C ILE A 103 -10.07 -20.18 -2.79
N VAL A 104 -10.88 -19.39 -3.46
CA VAL A 104 -12.33 -19.57 -3.52
C VAL A 104 -12.71 -19.99 -4.95
N ALA A 105 -13.16 -21.22 -5.08
CA ALA A 105 -13.52 -21.81 -6.36
C ALA A 105 -14.60 -22.88 -6.19
N PRO A 106 -15.36 -23.21 -7.26
CA PRO A 106 -16.35 -24.31 -7.24
C PRO A 106 -15.75 -25.63 -6.80
N ALA A 107 -16.51 -26.41 -6.07
CA ALA A 107 -16.07 -27.72 -5.55
C ALA A 107 -15.75 -28.73 -6.64
N GLY A 108 -16.42 -28.69 -7.79
CA GLY A 108 -16.12 -29.54 -8.95
C GLY A 108 -14.77 -29.30 -9.61
N CYS A 109 -14.14 -28.19 -9.28
CA CYS A 109 -12.79 -27.77 -9.69
C CYS A 109 -12.51 -27.98 -11.19
N ASP A 110 -12.96 -27.06 -12.01
CA ASP A 110 -12.71 -27.01 -13.44
C ASP A 110 -11.21 -26.72 -13.75
N GLU A 111 -10.89 -26.57 -15.01
CA GLU A 111 -9.54 -26.33 -15.49
C GLU A 111 -8.97 -24.99 -14.92
N ILE A 112 -9.79 -23.95 -14.77
CA ILE A 112 -9.38 -22.66 -14.20
C ILE A 112 -9.03 -22.84 -12.72
N CYS A 113 -9.87 -23.58 -11.98
CA CYS A 113 -9.60 -23.91 -10.58
C CYS A 113 -8.28 -24.68 -10.44
N ARG A 114 -8.03 -25.71 -11.26
CA ARG A 114 -6.77 -26.48 -11.23
C ARG A 114 -5.54 -25.60 -11.48
N ARG A 115 -5.62 -24.71 -12.48
CA ARG A 115 -4.53 -23.75 -12.75
C ARG A 115 -4.32 -22.81 -11.56
N THR A 116 -5.39 -22.34 -10.94
CA THR A 116 -5.31 -21.49 -9.74
C THR A 116 -4.64 -22.22 -8.57
N LEU A 117 -5.03 -23.47 -8.31
CA LEU A 117 -4.38 -24.31 -7.30
C LEU A 117 -2.90 -24.56 -7.61
N HIS A 118 -2.58 -24.80 -8.88
CA HIS A 118 -1.20 -24.95 -9.32
C HIS A 118 -0.41 -23.65 -9.15
N ALA A 119 -0.95 -22.51 -9.57
CA ALA A 119 -0.30 -21.20 -9.47
C ALA A 119 0.01 -20.84 -8.01
N THR A 120 -0.95 -21.02 -7.11
CA THR A 120 -0.74 -20.77 -5.67
C THR A 120 0.29 -21.70 -5.06
N ARG A 121 0.33 -22.98 -5.46
CA ARG A 121 1.37 -23.93 -5.02
C ARG A 121 2.76 -23.45 -5.46
N GLN A 122 2.92 -23.11 -6.74
CA GLN A 122 4.20 -22.68 -7.29
C GLN A 122 4.67 -21.38 -6.63
N ALA A 123 3.77 -20.41 -6.45
CA ALA A 123 4.08 -19.15 -5.81
C ALA A 123 4.59 -19.31 -4.36
N VAL A 124 4.00 -20.24 -3.60
CA VAL A 124 4.46 -20.59 -2.24
C VAL A 124 5.81 -21.30 -2.28
N THR A 125 5.99 -22.29 -3.17
CA THR A 125 7.26 -23.01 -3.32
C THR A 125 8.42 -22.05 -3.65
N MET A 126 8.15 -20.99 -4.42
CA MET A 126 9.14 -19.97 -4.76
C MET A 126 9.60 -19.14 -3.55
N GLN A 127 8.92 -19.21 -2.40
CA GLN A 127 9.36 -18.53 -1.17
C GLN A 127 10.50 -19.26 -0.45
N GLY A 128 10.84 -20.48 -0.87
CA GLY A 128 11.96 -21.25 -0.31
C GLY A 128 11.75 -21.53 1.18
N ARG A 129 12.65 -21.04 2.03
CA ARG A 129 12.58 -21.26 3.49
C ARG A 129 11.39 -20.56 4.16
N GLU A 130 10.83 -19.55 3.54
CA GLU A 130 9.69 -18.80 4.10
C GLU A 130 8.34 -19.46 3.74
N GLN A 131 8.34 -20.55 2.95
CA GLN A 131 7.12 -21.21 2.49
C GLN A 131 6.25 -21.72 3.65
N ASP A 132 6.86 -22.14 4.77
CA ASP A 132 6.13 -22.68 5.92
C ASP A 132 5.30 -21.61 6.66
N ARG A 133 5.58 -20.34 6.39
CA ARG A 133 4.82 -19.20 6.89
C ARG A 133 3.56 -18.94 6.09
N VAL A 134 3.36 -19.66 4.97
CA VAL A 134 2.21 -19.46 4.07
C VAL A 134 1.36 -20.72 4.04
N ALA A 135 0.14 -20.61 4.55
CA ALA A 135 -0.87 -21.65 4.41
C ALA A 135 -1.63 -21.49 3.09
N ARG A 136 -2.12 -22.59 2.54
CA ARG A 136 -3.02 -22.61 1.40
C ARG A 136 -4.32 -23.28 1.81
N VAL A 137 -5.43 -22.59 1.58
CA VAL A 137 -6.77 -23.08 1.87
C VAL A 137 -7.60 -22.97 0.60
N TRP A 138 -8.20 -24.05 0.17
CA TRP A 138 -9.22 -24.02 -0.87
C TRP A 138 -10.59 -24.09 -0.22
N LEU A 139 -11.33 -23.00 -0.32
CA LEU A 139 -12.72 -22.91 0.09
C LEU A 139 -13.57 -23.32 -1.11
N ALA A 140 -13.96 -24.58 -1.13
CA ALA A 140 -14.77 -25.18 -2.16
C ALA A 140 -16.24 -24.74 -2.00
N THR A 141 -16.83 -24.18 -3.04
CA THR A 141 -18.20 -23.65 -3.02
C THR A 141 -19.12 -24.49 -3.91
N GLY A 142 -20.40 -24.49 -3.58
CA GLY A 142 -21.42 -25.24 -4.34
C GLY A 142 -21.71 -26.63 -3.76
N ALA A 143 -22.61 -27.33 -4.43
CA ALA A 143 -23.11 -28.63 -3.98
C ALA A 143 -22.33 -29.83 -4.60
N GLU A 144 -21.39 -29.56 -5.49
CA GLU A 144 -20.60 -30.60 -6.13
C GLU A 144 -19.62 -31.25 -5.15
N ALA A 145 -19.29 -32.51 -5.40
CA ALA A 145 -18.26 -33.15 -4.60
C ALA A 145 -16.86 -32.73 -5.05
N VAL A 146 -15.99 -32.52 -4.08
CA VAL A 146 -14.56 -32.28 -4.34
C VAL A 146 -13.97 -33.52 -5.00
N PRO A 147 -13.26 -33.40 -6.15
CA PRO A 147 -12.68 -34.55 -6.84
C PRO A 147 -11.75 -35.37 -5.93
N ALA A 148 -11.95 -36.66 -5.88
CA ALA A 148 -11.11 -37.56 -5.10
C ALA A 148 -9.64 -37.45 -5.56
N GLY A 149 -8.71 -37.37 -4.64
CA GLY A 149 -7.27 -37.26 -4.93
C GLY A 149 -6.73 -35.87 -5.16
N LEU A 150 -7.55 -34.88 -5.51
CA LEU A 150 -7.07 -33.51 -5.77
C LEU A 150 -6.31 -32.90 -4.58
N ALA A 151 -6.79 -33.12 -3.36
CA ALA A 151 -6.09 -32.69 -2.16
C ALA A 151 -4.73 -33.38 -1.99
N ALA A 152 -4.61 -34.64 -2.37
CA ALA A 152 -3.36 -35.39 -2.32
C ALA A 152 -2.31 -34.89 -3.35
N GLU A 153 -2.77 -34.41 -4.51
CA GLU A 153 -1.90 -33.80 -5.52
C GLU A 153 -1.29 -32.49 -5.05
N HIS A 154 -1.94 -31.83 -4.10
CA HIS A 154 -1.53 -30.51 -3.56
C HIS A 154 -1.12 -30.60 -2.08
N ALA A 155 0.06 -31.16 -1.81
CA ALA A 155 0.58 -31.28 -0.44
C ALA A 155 0.44 -29.97 0.34
N GLY A 156 -0.07 -30.04 1.57
CA GLY A 156 -0.28 -28.90 2.47
C GLY A 156 -1.47 -27.99 2.10
N LEU A 157 -2.31 -28.40 1.15
CA LEU A 157 -3.57 -27.72 0.86
C LEU A 157 -4.66 -28.19 1.84
N VAL A 158 -5.25 -27.23 2.56
CA VAL A 158 -6.45 -27.48 3.36
C VAL A 158 -7.66 -27.29 2.46
N VAL A 159 -8.54 -28.27 2.38
CA VAL A 159 -9.80 -28.17 1.64
C VAL A 159 -10.94 -28.01 2.63
N ALA A 160 -11.68 -26.91 2.47
CA ALA A 160 -12.87 -26.63 3.27
C ALA A 160 -14.07 -26.40 2.35
N THR A 161 -15.22 -26.95 2.67
CA THR A 161 -16.45 -26.77 1.88
C THR A 161 -17.34 -25.74 2.59
N ALA A 162 -17.71 -24.69 1.87
CA ALA A 162 -18.61 -23.65 2.35
C ALA A 162 -19.99 -23.78 1.71
N PRO A 163 -21.08 -23.55 2.46
CA PRO A 163 -22.42 -23.46 1.91
C PRO A 163 -22.53 -22.35 0.86
N ALA A 164 -23.42 -22.52 -0.11
CA ALA A 164 -23.73 -21.47 -1.09
C ALA A 164 -24.21 -20.20 -0.38
N GLY A 165 -23.84 -19.03 -0.91
CA GLY A 165 -24.27 -17.73 -0.40
C GLY A 165 -23.47 -17.16 0.77
N VAL A 166 -22.61 -17.95 1.43
CA VAL A 166 -21.72 -17.45 2.51
C VAL A 166 -20.77 -16.35 2.02
N LEU A 167 -20.37 -16.44 0.76
CA LEU A 167 -19.35 -15.58 0.16
C LEU A 167 -19.91 -14.37 -0.60
N ASP A 168 -21.23 -14.24 -0.71
CA ASP A 168 -21.87 -13.18 -1.52
C ASP A 168 -21.52 -11.75 -1.02
N ARG A 169 -21.19 -11.64 0.26
CA ARG A 169 -20.80 -10.38 0.90
C ARG A 169 -19.31 -10.10 0.86
N TRP A 170 -18.52 -11.04 0.32
CA TRP A 170 -17.09 -10.87 0.28
C TRP A 170 -16.67 -9.86 -0.79
N PRO A 171 -15.56 -9.14 -0.57
CA PRO A 171 -15.01 -8.24 -1.59
C PRO A 171 -14.84 -9.00 -2.91
N ARG A 172 -15.12 -8.33 -4.02
CA ARG A 172 -14.96 -8.91 -5.37
C ARG A 172 -15.84 -10.15 -5.66
N GLY A 173 -16.94 -10.34 -4.94
CA GLY A 173 -17.93 -11.37 -5.22
C GLY A 173 -17.54 -12.77 -4.78
N GLY A 174 -16.60 -12.90 -3.86
CA GLY A 174 -16.27 -14.19 -3.24
C GLY A 174 -15.64 -15.21 -4.17
N THR A 175 -14.90 -14.79 -5.21
CA THR A 175 -14.19 -15.70 -6.14
C THR A 175 -12.74 -15.28 -6.31
N GLY A 176 -11.86 -16.20 -6.67
CA GLY A 176 -10.44 -15.95 -6.88
C GLY A 176 -9.58 -16.30 -5.68
N VAL A 177 -8.47 -15.60 -5.50
CA VAL A 177 -7.50 -15.86 -4.43
C VAL A 177 -7.40 -14.63 -3.53
N TYR A 178 -7.57 -14.83 -2.25
CA TYR A 178 -7.44 -13.81 -1.21
C TYR A 178 -6.17 -14.04 -0.41
N LEU A 179 -5.39 -13.01 -0.18
CA LEU A 179 -4.28 -13.03 0.77
C LEU A 179 -4.77 -12.47 2.09
N VAL A 180 -4.67 -13.29 3.13
CA VAL A 180 -5.04 -12.96 4.50
C VAL A 180 -3.77 -12.90 5.35
N ASP A 181 -3.66 -11.88 6.21
CA ASP A 181 -2.52 -11.73 7.11
C ASP A 181 -2.64 -12.64 8.35
N PRO A 182 -1.56 -12.82 9.14
CA PRO A 182 -1.59 -13.64 10.35
C PRO A 182 -2.54 -13.15 11.46
N LEU A 183 -3.06 -11.94 11.34
CA LEU A 183 -4.07 -11.39 12.26
C LEU A 183 -5.50 -11.70 11.81
N GLY A 184 -5.66 -12.20 10.57
CA GLY A 184 -6.94 -12.52 9.97
C GLY A 184 -7.56 -11.36 9.19
N ASN A 185 -6.75 -10.40 8.70
CA ASN A 185 -7.25 -9.29 7.89
C ASN A 185 -7.06 -9.56 6.39
N TRP A 186 -7.99 -9.05 5.59
CA TRP A 186 -7.83 -9.00 4.14
C TRP A 186 -6.68 -8.06 3.75
N VAL A 187 -5.85 -8.50 2.81
CA VAL A 187 -4.72 -7.70 2.30
C VAL A 187 -4.83 -7.50 0.81
N LEU A 188 -4.81 -8.57 0.04
CA LEU A 188 -4.82 -8.55 -1.43
C LEU A 188 -5.85 -9.53 -1.98
N HIS A 189 -6.39 -9.19 -3.14
CA HIS A 189 -7.20 -10.07 -3.94
C HIS A 189 -6.57 -10.25 -5.33
N TYR A 190 -6.57 -11.48 -5.79
CA TYR A 190 -6.17 -11.90 -7.13
C TYR A 190 -7.35 -12.54 -7.82
N GLY A 191 -7.50 -12.29 -9.09
CA GLY A 191 -8.51 -12.99 -9.89
C GLY A 191 -8.29 -14.51 -9.93
N VAL A 192 -9.15 -15.19 -10.63
CA VAL A 192 -8.95 -16.60 -10.98
C VAL A 192 -7.75 -16.73 -11.92
N ASP A 193 -7.02 -17.83 -11.85
CA ASP A 193 -5.83 -18.12 -12.68
C ASP A 193 -4.76 -17.01 -12.60
N PRO A 194 -4.25 -16.67 -11.41
CA PRO A 194 -3.29 -15.58 -11.23
C PRO A 194 -1.91 -15.94 -11.82
N ASP A 195 -1.18 -14.92 -12.32
CA ASP A 195 0.20 -15.10 -12.74
C ASP A 195 1.10 -15.50 -11.56
N ILE A 196 1.81 -16.61 -11.73
CA ILE A 196 2.66 -17.21 -10.68
C ILE A 196 3.72 -16.23 -10.19
N LYS A 197 4.40 -15.51 -11.12
CA LYS A 197 5.48 -14.58 -10.78
C LYS A 197 4.97 -13.35 -10.04
N GLY A 198 3.82 -12.83 -10.47
CA GLY A 198 3.15 -11.70 -9.83
C GLY A 198 2.76 -12.05 -8.40
N LEU A 199 2.09 -13.20 -8.20
CA LEU A 199 1.70 -13.70 -6.90
C LEU A 199 2.91 -13.96 -5.98
N ALA A 200 3.96 -14.63 -6.49
CA ALA A 200 5.18 -14.89 -5.75
C ALA A 200 5.91 -13.60 -5.33
N LYS A 201 5.94 -12.58 -6.19
CA LYS A 201 6.54 -11.28 -5.89
C LYS A 201 5.80 -10.58 -4.75
N ASP A 202 4.48 -10.61 -4.75
CA ASP A 202 3.67 -10.03 -3.67
C ASP A 202 3.88 -10.79 -2.35
N LEU A 203 3.88 -12.13 -2.37
CA LEU A 203 4.21 -12.95 -1.21
C LEU A 203 5.60 -12.62 -0.65
N THR A 204 6.62 -12.54 -1.50
CA THR A 204 7.97 -12.16 -1.06
C THR A 204 7.98 -10.82 -0.36
N ARG A 205 7.19 -9.86 -0.84
CA ARG A 205 7.11 -8.52 -0.27
C ARG A 205 6.47 -8.52 1.11
N VAL A 206 5.32 -9.19 1.27
CA VAL A 206 4.63 -9.25 2.55
C VAL A 206 5.41 -10.05 3.59
N LEU A 207 6.05 -11.16 3.21
CA LEU A 207 6.88 -11.97 4.10
C LEU A 207 8.12 -11.22 4.58
N LYS A 208 8.75 -10.40 3.72
CA LYS A 208 9.86 -9.53 4.13
C LYS A 208 9.45 -8.40 5.06
N ALA A 209 8.25 -7.85 4.88
CA ALA A 209 7.73 -6.77 5.71
C ALA A 209 7.22 -7.25 7.07
N SER A 210 6.74 -8.50 7.14
CA SER A 210 6.18 -9.11 8.35
C SER A 210 7.19 -10.00 9.05
N ARG A 211 7.26 -9.88 10.39
CA ARG A 211 8.02 -10.79 11.27
C ARG A 211 7.13 -11.87 11.91
N ILE A 212 5.82 -11.82 11.63
CA ILE A 212 4.81 -12.70 12.19
C ILE A 212 4.39 -13.72 11.11
N GLY A 213 4.10 -14.92 11.52
CA GLY A 213 3.65 -16.02 10.65
C GLY A 213 4.69 -17.09 10.45
#